data_ded4d859b041d46bbeaea536671c1c6f
#
_entry.id   ded4d859b041d46bbeaea536671c1c6f
#
_cell.length_a   1.000
_cell.length_b   1.000
_cell.length_c   1.000
_cell.angle_alpha   90.00
_cell.angle_beta   90.00
_cell.angle_gamma   90.00
#
_symmetry.space_group_name_H-M   'P 1'
#
loop_
_entity.id
_entity.type
_entity.pdbx_description
1 polymer ?
#
loop_
_entity_poly.entity_id
_entity_poly.type
_entity_poly.pdbx_seq_one_letter_code
_entity_poly.pdbx_strand_id
1 'polypeptide(L)'
;MGDVQMEISVPTDSDGFVLLRCSLCGEYFKMKPSEMEADDVIEIWCPCCGLKSENYLTDDVIELSLKMAKNVAMNMIFDEMKRWERQFSSNTLSFKAGNQSEKEAETPIVAGVEALEIQKYRCCKREAKIKPLIKMCGSHCPYCGVKYD
;
A
#
# COMPACT_ATOMS: atom_id res chain seq x y z
N MET A 1 -9.79 -6.58 -23.42
CA MET A 1 -9.64 -6.97 -22.01
C MET A 1 -10.29 -5.94 -21.12
N GLY A 2 -11.09 -6.37 -20.17
CA GLY A 2 -11.62 -5.48 -19.15
C GLY A 2 -10.51 -5.02 -18.18
N ASP A 3 -10.63 -3.84 -17.64
CA ASP A 3 -9.71 -3.36 -16.63
C ASP A 3 -9.84 -4.21 -15.36
N VAL A 4 -8.70 -4.68 -14.86
CA VAL A 4 -8.66 -5.43 -13.61
C VAL A 4 -8.44 -4.43 -12.49
N GLN A 5 -9.45 -4.26 -11.65
CA GLN A 5 -9.34 -3.42 -10.47
C GLN A 5 -9.02 -4.27 -9.26
N MET A 6 -7.96 -3.91 -8.56
CA MET A 6 -7.60 -4.52 -7.29
C MET A 6 -7.75 -3.47 -6.20
N GLU A 7 -8.45 -3.83 -5.15
CA GLU A 7 -8.66 -2.93 -4.03
C GLU A 7 -8.01 -3.52 -2.78
N ILE A 8 -7.20 -2.72 -2.12
CA ILE A 8 -6.54 -3.10 -0.88
C ILE A 8 -7.07 -2.20 0.22
N SER A 9 -7.60 -2.82 1.27
CA SER A 9 -8.07 -2.11 2.43
C SER A 9 -6.94 -2.00 3.45
N VAL A 10 -6.49 -0.78 3.70
CA VAL A 10 -5.47 -0.49 4.72
C VAL A 10 -6.19 0.06 5.96
N PRO A 11 -6.13 -0.64 7.10
CA PRO A 11 -6.84 -0.19 8.28
C PRO A 11 -6.20 1.05 8.89
N THR A 12 -7.04 1.93 9.45
CA THR A 12 -6.58 3.05 10.27
C THR A 12 -6.52 2.63 11.74
N ASP A 13 -5.75 3.37 12.54
CA ASP A 13 -5.74 3.17 13.99
C ASP A 13 -6.98 3.82 14.63
N SER A 14 -7.05 3.78 15.97
CA SER A 14 -8.18 4.34 16.72
C SER A 14 -8.36 5.85 16.53
N ASP A 15 -7.31 6.54 16.13
CA ASP A 15 -7.32 8.00 15.90
C ASP A 15 -7.51 8.36 14.42
N GLY A 16 -7.66 7.35 13.55
CA GLY A 16 -7.89 7.55 12.13
C GLY A 16 -6.64 7.74 11.29
N PHE A 17 -5.46 7.36 11.79
CA PHE A 17 -4.20 7.45 11.06
C PHE A 17 -3.86 6.14 10.36
N VAL A 18 -3.27 6.23 9.18
CA VAL A 18 -2.76 5.08 8.42
C VAL A 18 -1.25 5.01 8.49
N LEU A 19 -0.70 3.80 8.62
CA LEU A 19 0.74 3.57 8.70
C LEU A 19 1.39 3.68 7.32
N LEU A 20 2.46 4.45 7.24
CA LEU A 20 3.27 4.65 6.05
C LEU A 20 4.74 4.38 6.37
N ARG A 21 5.52 4.10 5.35
CA ARG A 21 6.96 3.91 5.46
C ARG A 21 7.68 4.65 4.34
N CYS A 22 8.71 5.41 4.70
CA CYS A 22 9.56 6.05 3.70
C CYS A 22 10.46 5.01 3.03
N SER A 23 10.45 4.96 1.70
CA SER A 23 11.31 4.03 0.95
C SER A 23 12.79 4.47 0.93
N LEU A 24 13.08 5.73 1.26
CA LEU A 24 14.44 6.26 1.26
C LEU A 24 15.18 6.02 2.59
N CYS A 25 14.56 6.36 3.72
CA CYS A 25 15.17 6.20 5.04
C CYS A 25 14.63 5.01 5.85
N GLY A 26 13.52 4.41 5.42
CA GLY A 26 12.94 3.26 6.08
C GLY A 26 12.12 3.57 7.33
N GLU A 27 11.95 4.84 7.68
CA GLU A 27 11.21 5.21 8.88
C GLU A 27 9.70 5.11 8.69
N TYR A 28 9.02 4.69 9.75
CA TYR A 28 7.57 4.63 9.80
C TYR A 28 6.99 5.91 10.35
N PHE A 29 5.84 6.30 9.81
CA PHE A 29 5.04 7.41 10.31
C PHE A 29 3.58 7.18 9.94
N LYS A 30 2.67 7.95 10.52
CA LYS A 30 1.24 7.84 10.23
C LYS A 30 0.66 9.19 9.84
N MET A 31 -0.26 9.17 8.88
CA MET A 31 -1.00 10.34 8.42
C MET A 31 -2.49 10.03 8.36
N LYS A 32 -3.31 11.06 8.45
CA LYS A 32 -4.76 10.91 8.27
C LYS A 32 -5.10 10.88 6.78
N PRO A 33 -5.80 9.85 6.28
CA PRO A 33 -6.18 9.78 4.87
C PRO A 33 -6.95 11.01 4.38
N SER A 34 -7.86 11.55 5.21
CA SER A 34 -8.64 12.74 4.86
C SER A 34 -7.76 13.98 4.64
N GLU A 35 -6.66 14.09 5.39
CA GLU A 35 -5.72 15.21 5.24
C GLU A 35 -4.76 14.99 4.07
N MET A 36 -4.40 13.73 3.78
CA MET A 36 -3.58 13.37 2.62
C MET A 36 -4.27 13.68 1.30
N GLU A 37 -5.58 13.53 1.26
CA GLU A 37 -6.42 13.74 0.06
C GLU A 37 -6.88 15.19 -0.10
N ALA A 38 -6.47 16.09 0.78
CA ALA A 38 -6.84 17.50 0.69
C ALA A 38 -6.27 18.14 -0.59
N ASP A 39 -7.04 19.02 -1.23
CA ASP A 39 -6.70 19.63 -2.52
C ASP A 39 -5.38 20.40 -2.52
N ASP A 40 -4.98 20.94 -1.37
CA ASP A 40 -3.74 21.71 -1.20
C ASP A 40 -2.52 20.83 -0.91
N VAL A 41 -2.70 19.52 -0.71
CA VAL A 41 -1.61 18.57 -0.50
C VAL A 41 -1.23 17.96 -1.85
N ILE A 42 -0.15 18.46 -2.41
CA ILE A 42 0.32 18.04 -3.74
C ILE A 42 1.26 16.84 -3.61
N GLU A 43 2.10 16.86 -2.59
CA GLU A 43 3.14 15.84 -2.37
C GLU A 43 3.24 15.50 -0.88
N ILE A 44 3.81 14.33 -0.60
CA ILE A 44 4.06 13.89 0.76
C ILE A 44 5.57 13.82 0.99
N TRP A 45 6.03 14.41 2.08
CA TRP A 45 7.44 14.39 2.51
C TRP A 45 7.60 13.50 3.73
N CYS A 46 8.72 12.78 3.80
CA CYS A 46 9.03 12.00 5.00
C CYS A 46 9.32 12.94 6.18
N PRO A 47 8.67 12.74 7.33
CA PRO A 47 8.93 13.57 8.51
C PRO A 47 10.34 13.41 9.06
N CYS A 48 11.01 12.31 8.79
CA CYS A 48 12.37 12.05 9.26
C CYS A 48 13.43 12.64 8.33
N CYS A 49 13.48 12.22 7.08
CA CYS A 49 14.51 12.65 6.12
C CYS A 49 14.14 13.93 5.35
N GLY A 50 12.87 14.32 5.35
CA GLY A 50 12.39 15.52 4.66
C GLY A 50 12.38 15.42 3.15
N LEU A 51 12.57 14.23 2.60
CA LEU A 51 12.61 14.00 1.16
C LEU A 51 11.31 13.38 0.67
N LYS A 52 11.04 13.52 -0.60
CA LYS A 52 9.92 12.87 -1.27
C LYS A 52 10.34 11.50 -1.75
N SER A 53 9.49 10.52 -1.58
CA SER A 53 9.70 9.16 -2.05
C SER A 53 8.66 8.82 -3.12
N GLU A 54 8.97 7.85 -3.96
CA GLU A 54 8.04 7.39 -5.00
C GLU A 54 6.81 6.72 -4.42
N ASN A 55 6.94 6.09 -3.26
CA ASN A 55 5.84 5.48 -2.54
C ASN A 55 6.12 5.45 -1.04
N TYR A 56 5.06 5.33 -0.27
CA TYR A 56 5.12 5.23 1.19
C TYR A 56 4.43 3.95 1.67
N LEU A 57 4.39 2.93 0.81
CA LEU A 57 3.77 1.66 1.12
C LEU A 57 4.60 0.86 2.12
N THR A 58 3.92 0.26 3.10
CA THR A 58 4.57 -0.67 4.02
C THR A 58 4.83 -2.01 3.31
N ASP A 59 5.73 -2.82 3.89
CA ASP A 59 6.04 -4.13 3.33
C ASP A 59 4.80 -5.02 3.26
N ASP A 60 3.91 -4.93 4.24
CA ASP A 60 2.65 -5.68 4.27
C ASP A 60 1.75 -5.35 3.08
N VAL A 61 1.65 -4.07 2.73
CA VAL A 61 0.85 -3.61 1.58
C VAL A 61 1.47 -4.12 0.28
N ILE A 62 2.77 -4.01 0.14
CA ILE A 62 3.50 -4.49 -1.04
C ILE A 62 3.31 -6.00 -1.21
N GLU A 63 3.49 -6.76 -0.15
CA GLU A 63 3.33 -8.22 -0.16
C GLU A 63 1.91 -8.62 -0.54
N LEU A 64 0.90 -7.99 0.04
CA LEU A 64 -0.50 -8.25 -0.30
C LEU A 64 -0.79 -7.90 -1.76
N SER A 65 -0.28 -6.77 -2.25
CA SER A 65 -0.44 -6.36 -3.65
C SER A 65 0.13 -7.39 -4.62
N LEU A 66 1.31 -7.93 -4.30
CA LEU A 66 1.95 -8.96 -5.13
C LEU A 66 1.15 -10.26 -5.12
N LYS A 67 0.63 -10.68 -3.97
CA LYS A 67 -0.21 -11.88 -3.87
C LYS A 67 -1.50 -11.73 -4.66
N MET A 68 -2.16 -10.59 -4.55
CA MET A 68 -3.39 -10.31 -5.31
C MET A 68 -3.13 -10.29 -6.81
N ALA A 69 -2.06 -9.65 -7.25
CA ALA A 69 -1.68 -9.62 -8.66
C ALA A 69 -1.38 -11.01 -9.20
N LYS A 70 -0.66 -11.83 -8.43
CA LYS A 70 -0.37 -13.23 -8.79
C LYS A 70 -1.64 -14.05 -8.93
N ASN A 71 -2.57 -13.94 -7.97
CA ASN A 71 -3.82 -14.68 -8.00
C ASN A 71 -4.67 -14.28 -9.23
N VAL A 72 -4.75 -13.01 -9.56
CA VAL A 72 -5.45 -12.52 -10.76
C VAL A 72 -4.80 -13.07 -12.03
N ALA A 73 -3.48 -13.01 -12.13
CA ALA A 73 -2.74 -13.53 -13.29
C ALA A 73 -2.96 -15.04 -13.46
N MET A 74 -2.92 -15.80 -12.37
CA MET A 74 -3.15 -17.25 -12.41
C MET A 74 -4.58 -17.58 -12.86
N ASN A 75 -5.58 -16.84 -12.40
CA ASN A 75 -6.96 -17.01 -12.84
C ASN A 75 -7.11 -16.74 -14.34
N MET A 76 -6.50 -15.68 -14.84
CA MET A 76 -6.54 -15.33 -16.27
C MET A 76 -5.90 -16.40 -17.13
N ILE A 77 -4.75 -16.92 -16.72
CA ILE A 77 -4.05 -18.00 -17.43
C ILE A 77 -4.92 -19.27 -17.45
N PHE A 78 -5.50 -19.63 -16.30
CA PHE A 78 -6.33 -20.82 -16.19
C PHE A 78 -7.59 -20.73 -17.08
N ASP A 79 -8.25 -19.58 -17.09
CA ASP A 79 -9.42 -19.34 -17.93
C ASP A 79 -9.07 -19.45 -19.42
N GLU A 80 -7.91 -18.91 -19.81
CA GLU A 80 -7.42 -18.98 -21.17
C GLU A 80 -7.12 -20.43 -21.59
N MET A 81 -6.50 -21.20 -20.70
CA MET A 81 -6.25 -22.63 -20.93
C MET A 81 -7.55 -23.43 -21.09
N LYS A 82 -8.57 -23.11 -20.29
CA LYS A 82 -9.90 -23.71 -20.40
C LYS A 82 -10.55 -23.42 -21.75
N ARG A 83 -10.38 -22.19 -22.24
CA ARG A 83 -10.87 -21.76 -23.53
C ARG A 83 -10.17 -22.52 -24.66
N TRP A 84 -8.85 -22.70 -24.57
CA TRP A 84 -8.09 -23.49 -25.54
C TRP A 84 -8.50 -24.97 -25.53
N GLU A 85 -8.73 -25.54 -24.36
CA GLU A 85 -9.22 -26.91 -24.22
C GLU A 85 -10.51 -27.12 -25.01
N ARG A 86 -11.44 -26.17 -24.96
CA ARG A 86 -12.69 -26.22 -25.70
C ARG A 86 -12.51 -26.05 -27.22
N GLN A 87 -11.57 -25.18 -27.62
CA GLN A 87 -11.30 -24.89 -29.03
C GLN A 87 -10.55 -26.04 -29.74
N PHE A 88 -9.62 -26.66 -29.04
CA PHE A 88 -8.71 -27.64 -29.64
C PHE A 88 -9.08 -29.11 -29.34
N SER A 89 -10.17 -29.36 -28.67
CA SER A 89 -10.67 -30.74 -28.48
C SER A 89 -11.21 -31.29 -29.78
N SER A 90 -10.56 -32.35 -30.30
CA SER A 90 -11.00 -33.07 -31.48
C SER A 90 -10.79 -34.57 -31.28
N ASN A 91 -11.33 -35.39 -32.18
CA ASN A 91 -11.19 -36.86 -32.12
C ASN A 91 -9.74 -37.32 -32.27
N THR A 92 -8.89 -36.50 -32.89
CA THR A 92 -7.50 -36.83 -33.17
C THR A 92 -6.51 -36.13 -32.25
N LEU A 93 -6.92 -35.00 -31.61
CA LEU A 93 -6.10 -34.24 -30.72
C LEU A 93 -6.95 -33.73 -29.56
N SER A 94 -6.56 -34.06 -28.33
CA SER A 94 -7.23 -33.57 -27.14
C SER A 94 -6.26 -32.79 -26.28
N PHE A 95 -6.68 -31.60 -25.83
CA PHE A 95 -5.98 -30.77 -24.92
C PHE A 95 -6.80 -30.62 -23.63
N LYS A 96 -6.20 -30.93 -22.50
CA LYS A 96 -6.84 -30.74 -21.20
C LYS A 96 -6.03 -29.79 -20.36
N ALA A 97 -6.69 -28.76 -19.83
CA ALA A 97 -6.11 -27.91 -18.81
C ALA A 97 -5.92 -28.71 -17.52
N GLY A 98 -4.78 -28.57 -16.90
CA GLY A 98 -4.54 -29.16 -15.58
C GLY A 98 -5.41 -28.52 -14.49
N ASN A 99 -5.26 -29.01 -13.29
CA ASN A 99 -5.94 -28.41 -12.14
C ASN A 99 -5.41 -27.00 -11.90
N GLN A 100 -6.30 -26.10 -11.52
CA GLN A 100 -5.91 -24.74 -11.13
C GLN A 100 -4.97 -24.81 -9.92
N SER A 101 -3.86 -24.08 -10.00
CA SER A 101 -2.96 -23.94 -8.88
C SER A 101 -3.69 -23.29 -7.69
N GLU A 102 -3.33 -23.73 -6.49
CA GLU A 102 -3.89 -23.11 -5.29
C GLU A 102 -3.54 -21.63 -5.27
N LYS A 103 -4.54 -20.82 -4.96
CA LYS A 103 -4.32 -19.39 -4.76
C LYS A 103 -3.53 -19.15 -3.48
N GLU A 104 -2.60 -18.20 -3.53
CA GLU A 104 -1.96 -17.76 -2.30
C GLU A 104 -2.98 -17.05 -1.42
N ALA A 105 -2.92 -17.31 -0.12
CA ALA A 105 -3.82 -16.67 0.83
C ALA A 105 -3.58 -15.16 0.87
N GLU A 106 -4.64 -14.40 0.63
CA GLU A 106 -4.63 -12.94 0.73
C GLU A 106 -4.94 -12.56 2.18
N THR A 107 -3.88 -12.35 2.97
CA THR A 107 -4.03 -12.01 4.38
C THR A 107 -4.38 -10.53 4.51
N PRO A 108 -5.48 -10.18 5.20
CA PRO A 108 -5.82 -8.78 5.43
C PRO A 108 -4.73 -8.05 6.18
N ILE A 109 -4.54 -6.77 5.85
CA ILE A 109 -3.60 -5.92 6.56
C ILE A 109 -4.21 -5.55 7.90
N VAL A 110 -3.45 -5.78 8.97
CA VAL A 110 -3.87 -5.45 10.34
C VAL A 110 -3.16 -4.18 10.77
N ALA A 111 -3.87 -3.29 11.46
CA ALA A 111 -3.28 -2.08 12.02
C ALA A 111 -2.18 -2.47 13.02
N GLY A 112 -0.94 -2.07 12.74
CA GLY A 112 0.19 -2.34 13.61
C GLY A 112 0.15 -1.52 14.88
N VAL A 113 0.72 -2.07 15.96
CA VAL A 113 0.93 -1.34 17.22
C VAL A 113 2.30 -0.67 17.13
N GLU A 114 2.31 0.58 16.73
CA GLU A 114 3.53 1.38 16.64
C GLU A 114 3.56 2.41 17.76
N ALA A 115 4.72 2.57 18.42
CA ALA A 115 4.91 3.57 19.46
C ALA A 115 5.17 4.95 18.84
N LEU A 116 4.17 5.48 18.16
CA LEU A 116 4.25 6.76 17.49
C LEU A 116 3.43 7.82 18.26
N GLU A 117 3.92 9.06 18.26
CA GLU A 117 3.27 10.18 18.94
C GLU A 117 2.74 11.21 17.95
N ILE A 118 1.62 11.84 18.29
CA ILE A 118 1.03 12.88 17.46
C ILE A 118 1.90 14.13 17.48
N GLN A 119 2.24 14.64 16.29
CA GLN A 119 2.88 15.93 16.09
C GLN A 119 1.95 16.82 15.28
N LYS A 120 1.60 17.97 15.83
CA LYS A 120 0.82 18.98 15.11
C LYS A 120 1.75 19.99 14.44
N TYR A 121 1.55 20.20 13.15
CA TYR A 121 2.36 21.11 12.34
C TYR A 121 1.65 22.45 12.17
N ARG A 122 2.36 23.54 12.51
CA ARG A 122 1.78 24.90 12.48
C ARG A 122 1.57 25.44 11.09
N CYS A 123 2.33 24.96 10.09
CA CYS A 123 2.25 25.47 8.73
C CYS A 123 0.89 25.20 8.07
N CYS A 124 0.30 24.05 8.36
CA CYS A 124 -0.97 23.62 7.77
C CYS A 124 -2.03 23.23 8.81
N LYS A 125 -1.68 23.27 10.09
CA LYS A 125 -2.52 22.85 11.23
C LYS A 125 -2.99 21.40 11.14
N ARG A 126 -2.21 20.56 10.44
CA ARG A 126 -2.47 19.13 10.32
C ARG A 126 -1.59 18.34 11.26
N GLU A 127 -1.97 17.10 11.47
CA GLU A 127 -1.31 16.19 12.41
C GLU A 127 -0.75 14.97 11.69
N ALA A 128 0.36 14.44 12.21
CA ALA A 128 0.92 13.17 11.82
C ALA A 128 1.43 12.46 13.07
N LYS A 129 1.55 11.15 13.02
CA LYS A 129 2.19 10.38 14.10
C LYS A 129 3.60 10.03 13.67
N ILE A 130 4.57 10.35 14.52
CA ILE A 130 6.00 10.15 14.27
C ILE A 130 6.66 9.52 15.50
N LYS A 131 7.86 8.97 15.31
CA LYS A 131 8.63 8.44 16.44
C LYS A 131 8.96 9.55 17.44
N PRO A 132 8.91 9.26 18.75
CA PRO A 132 9.24 10.23 19.78
C PRO A 132 10.61 10.88 19.59
N LEU A 133 11.61 10.12 19.16
CA LEU A 133 12.95 10.63 18.92
C LEU A 133 12.97 11.68 17.80
N ILE A 134 12.24 11.44 16.71
CA ILE A 134 12.13 12.37 15.58
C ILE A 134 11.41 13.67 16.06
N LYS A 135 10.38 13.51 16.87
CA LYS A 135 9.65 14.64 17.45
C LYS A 135 10.55 15.53 18.32
N MET A 136 11.45 14.89 19.07
CA MET A 136 12.40 15.61 19.94
C MET A 136 13.54 16.30 19.18
N CYS A 137 14.05 15.65 18.14
CA CYS A 137 15.20 16.13 17.37
C CYS A 137 14.84 17.08 16.23
N GLY A 138 13.56 17.23 15.95
CA GLY A 138 13.07 18.00 14.82
C GLY A 138 12.54 17.11 13.70
N SER A 139 11.42 17.52 13.13
CA SER A 139 10.75 16.78 12.07
C SER A 139 10.37 17.69 10.91
N HIS A 140 10.05 17.09 9.77
CA HIS A 140 9.51 17.80 8.61
C HIS A 140 8.01 17.57 8.54
N CYS A 141 7.26 18.61 8.17
CA CYS A 141 5.83 18.47 7.93
C CYS A 141 5.61 17.59 6.70
N PRO A 142 4.92 16.44 6.82
CA PRO A 142 4.71 15.57 5.68
C PRO A 142 3.78 16.17 4.62
N TYR A 143 3.00 17.18 4.97
CA TYR A 143 2.09 17.85 4.05
C TYR A 143 2.71 19.04 3.32
N CYS A 144 3.62 19.74 3.96
CA CYS A 144 4.23 20.99 3.45
C CYS A 144 5.74 20.89 3.19
N GLY A 145 6.41 19.91 3.79
CA GLY A 145 7.87 19.76 3.68
C GLY A 145 8.68 20.73 4.53
N VAL A 146 8.04 21.55 5.36
CA VAL A 146 8.71 22.53 6.21
C VAL A 146 9.33 21.85 7.43
N LYS A 147 10.57 22.21 7.76
CA LYS A 147 11.25 21.66 8.94
C LYS A 147 10.78 22.33 10.22
N TYR A 148 10.55 21.51 11.23
CA TYR A 148 10.22 21.94 12.60
C TYR A 148 11.25 21.40 13.57
N ASP A 149 11.82 22.28 14.37
CA ASP A 149 12.76 21.95 15.44
C ASP A 149 12.01 21.79 16.77
#